data_3e9f7dac31d56bc2caaca674e68dca3a
#
_entry.id   3e9f7dac31d56bc2caaca674e68dca3a
#
_cell.length_a   1.000
_cell.length_b   1.000
_cell.length_c   1.000
_cell.angle_alpha   90.00
_cell.angle_beta   90.00
_cell.angle_gamma   90.00
#
_symmetry.space_group_name_H-M   'P 1'
#
loop_
_entity.id
_entity.type
_entity.pdbx_description
1 polymer ?
#
loop_
_entity_poly.entity_id
_entity_poly.type
_entity_poly.pdbx_seq_one_letter_code
_entity_poly.pdbx_strand_id
1 'polypeptide(L)'
;MANVKISDLTAYTDPVATDVLPIVDLVNDQTKKVKVEDLLKKFGAGTEALPSFAFTGDLDTGIYSPGANQLAVSTGGTQRLLIDAS
;
A
#
# COMPACT_ATOMS: atom_id res chain seq x y z
N MET A 1 13.53 26.11 -13.18
CA MET A 1 12.87 25.83 -11.91
C MET A 1 13.91 25.78 -10.81
N ALA A 2 13.64 26.41 -9.69
CA ALA A 2 14.56 26.36 -8.55
C ALA A 2 14.57 24.95 -7.97
N ASN A 3 15.74 24.53 -7.46
CA ASN A 3 15.85 23.27 -6.76
C ASN A 3 15.22 23.41 -5.37
N VAL A 4 14.21 22.58 -5.10
CA VAL A 4 13.48 22.61 -3.85
C VAL A 4 13.60 21.23 -3.21
N LYS A 5 13.91 21.19 -1.91
CA LYS A 5 13.88 19.93 -1.17
C LYS A 5 12.46 19.40 -1.09
N ILE A 6 12.31 18.08 -1.10
CA ILE A 6 10.99 17.46 -1.01
C ILE A 6 10.24 17.93 0.24
N SER A 7 10.97 18.08 1.36
CA SER A 7 10.38 18.54 2.63
C SER A 7 9.89 20.00 2.58
N ASP A 8 10.36 20.79 1.60
CA ASP A 8 9.97 22.19 1.46
C ASP A 8 8.81 22.39 0.48
N LEU A 9 8.31 21.32 -0.13
CA LEU A 9 7.16 21.41 -1.02
C LEU A 9 5.89 21.64 -0.22
N THR A 10 4.92 22.29 -0.87
CA THR A 10 3.60 22.48 -0.26
C THR A 10 2.93 21.14 -0.05
N ALA A 11 2.37 20.93 1.14
CA ALA A 11 1.64 19.69 1.43
C ALA A 11 0.38 19.61 0.55
N TYR A 12 0.13 18.43 0.03
CA TYR A 12 -1.07 18.15 -0.76
C TYR A 12 -1.92 17.16 0.02
N THR A 13 -2.97 17.64 0.64
CA THR A 13 -3.77 16.88 1.59
C THR A 13 -5.06 16.31 1.00
N ASP A 14 -5.33 16.59 -0.28
CA ASP A 14 -6.58 16.13 -0.92
C ASP A 14 -6.30 15.60 -2.33
N PRO A 15 -5.47 14.55 -2.46
CA PRO A 15 -5.19 13.99 -3.78
C PRO A 15 -6.43 13.30 -4.36
N VAL A 16 -6.54 13.34 -5.70
CA VAL A 16 -7.57 12.61 -6.42
C VAL A 16 -6.97 11.39 -7.11
N ALA A 17 -7.84 10.45 -7.50
CA ALA A 17 -7.41 9.14 -8.00
C ALA A 17 -6.48 9.22 -9.22
N THR A 18 -6.62 10.25 -10.05
CA THR A 18 -5.82 10.43 -11.25
C THR A 18 -4.56 11.26 -11.06
N ASP A 19 -4.33 11.79 -9.85
CA ASP A 19 -3.07 12.46 -9.55
C ASP A 19 -1.91 11.48 -9.67
N VAL A 20 -0.72 11.98 -9.98
CA VAL A 20 0.42 11.13 -10.26
C VAL A 20 1.59 11.46 -9.34
N LEU A 21 2.44 10.45 -9.11
CA LEU A 21 3.72 10.60 -8.43
C LEU A 21 4.79 9.84 -9.21
N PRO A 22 6.06 10.24 -9.07
CA PRO A 22 7.14 9.52 -9.76
C PRO A 22 7.45 8.21 -9.04
N ILE A 23 7.81 7.19 -9.84
CA ILE A 23 8.22 5.89 -9.32
C ILE A 23 9.33 5.35 -10.24
N VAL A 24 10.26 4.59 -9.68
CA VAL A 24 11.30 3.95 -10.47
C VAL A 24 10.85 2.55 -10.87
N ASP A 25 10.81 2.31 -12.18
CA ASP A 25 10.51 0.99 -12.74
C ASP A 25 11.83 0.21 -12.80
N LEU A 26 12.04 -0.70 -11.84
CA LEU A 26 13.29 -1.44 -11.74
C LEU A 26 13.50 -2.43 -12.86
N VAL A 27 12.41 -2.94 -13.46
CA VAL A 27 12.52 -3.91 -14.56
C VAL A 27 13.14 -3.26 -15.79
N ASN A 28 12.72 -2.03 -16.10
CA ASN A 28 13.18 -1.30 -17.28
C ASN A 28 14.17 -0.17 -16.94
N ASP A 29 14.52 -0.01 -15.67
CA ASP A 29 15.46 1.01 -15.20
C ASP A 29 15.07 2.41 -15.66
N GLN A 30 13.81 2.76 -15.50
CA GLN A 30 13.25 4.05 -15.93
C GLN A 30 12.44 4.68 -14.84
N THR A 31 12.46 6.01 -14.76
CA THR A 31 11.57 6.76 -13.89
C THR A 31 10.28 7.03 -14.63
N LYS A 32 9.16 6.60 -14.05
CA LYS A 32 7.84 6.73 -14.65
C LYS A 32 6.90 7.40 -13.66
N LYS A 33 5.72 7.77 -14.15
CA LYS A 33 4.66 8.29 -13.27
C LYS A 33 3.67 7.16 -12.98
N VAL A 34 3.09 7.18 -11.77
CA VAL A 34 2.03 6.26 -11.39
C VAL A 34 0.87 7.07 -10.83
N LYS A 35 -0.35 6.70 -11.20
CA LYS A 35 -1.54 7.31 -10.61
C LYS A 35 -1.74 6.79 -9.19
N VAL A 36 -2.32 7.61 -8.33
CA VAL A 36 -2.68 7.21 -6.97
C VAL A 36 -3.54 5.94 -7.00
N GLU A 37 -4.55 5.88 -7.86
CA GLU A 37 -5.45 4.72 -7.95
C GLU A 37 -4.72 3.45 -8.37
N ASP A 38 -3.73 3.55 -9.25
CA ASP A 38 -2.99 2.37 -9.71
C ASP A 38 -2.04 1.84 -8.64
N LEU A 39 -1.42 2.74 -7.89
CA LEU A 39 -0.53 2.36 -6.80
C LEU A 39 -1.29 1.63 -5.70
N LEU A 40 -2.48 2.11 -5.33
CA LEU A 40 -3.26 1.55 -4.23
C LEU A 40 -3.84 0.18 -4.54
N LYS A 41 -3.81 -0.25 -5.80
CA LYS A 41 -4.29 -1.58 -6.20
C LYS A 41 -3.20 -2.65 -6.13
N LYS A 42 -1.98 -2.30 -5.72
CA LYS A 42 -0.82 -3.20 -5.84
C LYS A 42 -0.27 -3.64 -4.49
N PHE A 43 -1.12 -3.85 -3.51
CA PHE A 43 -0.69 -4.42 -2.24
C PHE A 43 -0.39 -5.90 -2.40
N GLY A 44 0.70 -6.36 -1.81
CA GLY A 44 0.97 -7.79 -1.69
C GLY A 44 -0.07 -8.46 -0.79
N ALA A 45 -0.17 -9.78 -0.86
CA ALA A 45 -1.17 -10.52 -0.08
C ALA A 45 -0.95 -10.43 1.42
N GLY A 46 0.31 -10.38 1.86
CA GLY A 46 0.63 -10.39 3.29
C GLY A 46 0.42 -11.76 3.92
N THR A 47 0.59 -11.81 5.23
CA THR A 47 0.40 -13.02 6.01
C THR A 47 -0.30 -12.69 7.32
N GLU A 48 -0.70 -13.72 8.05
CA GLU A 48 -1.31 -13.57 9.37
C GLU A 48 -0.40 -12.78 10.32
N ALA A 49 0.89 -13.11 10.33
CA ALA A 49 1.86 -12.46 11.21
C ALA A 49 2.29 -11.08 10.70
N LEU A 50 2.24 -10.86 9.38
CA LEU A 50 2.64 -9.62 8.75
C LEU A 50 1.63 -9.24 7.68
N PRO A 51 0.48 -8.68 8.07
CA PRO A 51 -0.55 -8.28 7.10
C PRO A 51 -0.03 -7.21 6.15
N SER A 52 -0.59 -7.17 4.95
CA SER A 52 -0.13 -6.26 3.90
C SER A 52 -0.48 -4.81 4.19
N PHE A 53 -1.56 -4.56 4.92
CA PHE A 53 -1.95 -3.23 5.37
C PHE A 53 -1.94 -3.24 6.89
N ALA A 54 -0.94 -2.59 7.49
CA ALA A 54 -0.72 -2.62 8.92
C ALA A 54 -0.43 -1.22 9.44
N PHE A 55 -0.31 -1.10 10.76
CA PHE A 55 -0.12 0.19 11.42
C PHE A 55 1.34 0.36 11.86
N THR A 56 1.88 1.56 11.69
CA THR A 56 3.19 1.90 12.22
C THR A 56 3.20 1.66 13.74
N GLY A 57 4.16 0.88 14.20
CA GLY A 57 4.23 0.53 15.61
C GLY A 57 3.43 -0.71 16.00
N ASP A 58 2.67 -1.29 15.07
CA ASP A 58 1.88 -2.50 15.32
C ASP A 58 1.76 -3.28 14.01
N LEU A 59 2.88 -3.82 13.53
CA LEU A 59 2.96 -4.39 12.20
C LEU A 59 2.30 -5.76 12.06
N ASP A 60 1.86 -6.36 13.14
CA ASP A 60 1.16 -7.64 13.13
C ASP A 60 -0.35 -7.51 13.29
N THR A 61 -0.87 -6.28 13.15
CA THR A 61 -2.31 -5.98 13.15
C THR A 61 -2.68 -5.30 11.84
N GLY A 62 -3.60 -5.90 11.09
CA GLY A 62 -4.01 -5.32 9.83
C GLY A 62 -4.79 -6.27 8.95
N ILE A 63 -4.81 -5.98 7.67
CA ILE A 63 -5.62 -6.67 6.66
C ILE A 63 -4.69 -7.37 5.68
N TYR A 64 -5.04 -8.62 5.31
CA TYR A 64 -4.27 -9.39 4.35
C TYR A 64 -5.19 -10.35 3.59
N SER A 65 -4.64 -11.02 2.57
CA SER A 65 -5.38 -12.00 1.77
C SER A 65 -4.70 -13.36 1.88
N PRO A 66 -5.29 -14.30 2.65
CA PRO A 66 -4.65 -15.61 2.84
C PRO A 66 -4.70 -16.52 1.62
N GLY A 67 -5.55 -16.20 0.66
CA GLY A 67 -5.66 -16.97 -0.56
C GLY A 67 -6.51 -16.25 -1.58
N ALA A 68 -6.71 -16.86 -2.74
CA ALA A 68 -7.50 -16.25 -3.80
C ALA A 68 -8.95 -16.03 -3.32
N ASN A 69 -9.48 -14.84 -3.59
CA ASN A 69 -10.85 -14.45 -3.25
C ASN A 69 -11.14 -14.47 -1.74
N GLN A 70 -10.11 -14.29 -0.92
CA GLN A 70 -10.24 -14.28 0.54
C GLN A 70 -9.71 -12.98 1.12
N LEU A 71 -10.33 -12.54 2.20
CA LEU A 71 -9.92 -11.35 2.95
C LEU A 71 -9.89 -11.69 4.44
N ALA A 72 -8.84 -11.30 5.12
CA ALA A 72 -8.68 -11.61 6.53
C ALA A 72 -8.16 -10.41 7.30
N VAL A 73 -8.41 -10.41 8.60
CA VAL A 73 -7.91 -9.40 9.55
C VAL A 73 -7.20 -10.13 10.68
N SER A 74 -5.99 -9.68 11.02
CA SER A 74 -5.29 -10.19 12.20
C SER A 74 -5.02 -9.08 13.19
N THR A 75 -4.93 -9.45 14.46
CA THR A 75 -4.48 -8.58 15.54
C THR A 75 -3.43 -9.34 16.35
N GLY A 76 -2.29 -8.68 16.60
CA GLY A 76 -1.20 -9.31 17.34
C GLY A 76 -0.67 -10.58 16.67
N GLY A 77 -0.73 -10.63 15.34
CA GLY A 77 -0.26 -11.79 14.57
C GLY A 77 -1.21 -12.97 14.54
N THR A 78 -2.44 -12.82 15.04
CA THR A 78 -3.45 -13.89 15.08
C THR A 78 -4.66 -13.50 14.23
N GLN A 79 -5.05 -14.37 13.31
CA GLN A 79 -6.23 -14.13 12.47
C GLN A 79 -7.49 -14.10 13.31
N ARG A 80 -8.25 -13.02 13.20
CA ARG A 80 -9.51 -12.82 13.95
C ARG A 80 -10.74 -12.90 13.07
N LEU A 81 -10.61 -12.56 11.79
CA LEU A 81 -11.72 -12.54 10.85
C LEU A 81 -11.23 -13.12 9.54
N LEU A 82 -12.06 -13.98 8.95
CA LEU A 82 -11.80 -14.51 7.61
C LEU A 82 -13.08 -14.40 6.81
N ILE A 83 -12.99 -13.77 5.64
CA ILE A 83 -14.05 -13.78 4.66
C ILE A 83 -13.59 -14.70 3.55
N ASP A 84 -14.24 -15.84 3.44
CA ASP A 84 -13.87 -16.92 2.53
C ASP A 84 -14.47 -16.69 1.14
N ALA A 85 -13.96 -17.44 0.17
CA ALA A 85 -14.42 -17.38 -1.21
C ALA A 85 -15.80 -18.02 -1.42
N SER A 86 -16.22 -18.88 -0.51
CA SER A 86 -17.48 -19.60 -0.64
C SER A 86 -18.64 -18.98 0.16
#